data_d67a84759d27b5ef169b621a0d047603
#
_entry.id   d67a84759d27b5ef169b621a0d047603
#
_cell.length_a   1.000
_cell.length_b   1.000
_cell.length_c   1.000
_cell.angle_alpha   90.00
_cell.angle_beta   90.00
_cell.angle_gamma   90.00
#
_symmetry.space_group_name_H-M   'P 1'
#
loop_
_entity.id
_entity.type
_entity.pdbx_description
1 polymer ?
#
loop_
_entity_poly.entity_id
_entity_poly.type
_entity_poly.pdbx_seq_one_letter_code
_entity_poly.pdbx_strand_id
1 'polypeptide(L)'
;MQSNLRYGVVAGVALLLGGTAVGRADGMSPGEWKLTEAITMNGQKSSPSSRTRCMTPEQTGDLEKLFTPAYRTTNSDCERVEFSSTPTALRWRMKCTGQLDMDVSGDFSFDTPKHYTATITSKGTMAGRLVADTSVAIEGERLGDCQ
;
A
#
# COMPACT_ATOMS: atom_id res chain seq x y z
N MET A 1 -36.05 69.69 24.09
CA MET A 1 -36.46 68.50 23.34
C MET A 1 -35.28 67.58 23.26
N GLN A 2 -35.23 66.53 24.09
CA GLN A 2 -34.11 65.57 24.19
C GLN A 2 -34.52 64.39 23.44
N SER A 3 -33.71 64.00 22.46
CA SER A 3 -33.88 62.74 21.69
C SER A 3 -32.87 61.71 22.17
N ASN A 4 -33.37 60.66 22.84
CA ASN A 4 -32.58 59.57 23.36
C ASN A 4 -32.30 58.53 22.25
N LEU A 5 -31.06 58.45 21.81
CA LEU A 5 -30.61 57.45 20.88
C LEU A 5 -30.12 56.19 21.67
N ARG A 6 -30.89 55.08 21.59
CA ARG A 6 -30.54 53.80 22.20
C ARG A 6 -29.65 53.01 21.23
N TYR A 7 -28.42 52.80 21.61
CA TYR A 7 -27.49 51.86 20.92
C TYR A 7 -27.83 50.42 21.34
N GLY A 8 -28.32 49.65 20.38
CA GLY A 8 -28.46 48.20 20.55
C GLY A 8 -27.13 47.51 20.27
N VAL A 9 -26.60 46.81 21.27
CA VAL A 9 -25.42 45.96 21.14
C VAL A 9 -25.88 44.62 20.56
N VAL A 10 -25.50 44.35 19.30
CA VAL A 10 -25.67 43.03 18.68
C VAL A 10 -24.46 42.18 19.01
N ALA A 11 -24.62 41.22 19.93
CA ALA A 11 -23.60 40.24 20.23
C ALA A 11 -23.57 39.19 19.10
N GLY A 12 -22.55 39.25 18.23
CA GLY A 12 -22.30 38.27 17.22
C GLY A 12 -21.69 37.00 17.84
N VAL A 13 -22.45 35.91 17.84
CA VAL A 13 -21.95 34.58 18.18
C VAL A 13 -21.18 34.04 16.97
N ALA A 14 -19.85 34.06 17.05
CA ALA A 14 -19.00 33.39 16.07
C ALA A 14 -19.02 31.86 16.33
N LEU A 15 -19.75 31.08 15.51
CA LEU A 15 -19.65 29.64 15.47
C LEU A 15 -18.30 29.26 14.85
N LEU A 16 -17.36 28.82 15.68
CA LEU A 16 -16.15 28.12 15.25
C LEU A 16 -16.54 26.71 14.77
N LEU A 17 -16.78 26.57 13.48
CA LEU A 17 -16.85 25.26 12.83
C LEU A 17 -15.44 24.66 12.85
N GLY A 18 -15.14 23.87 13.88
CA GLY A 18 -13.96 23.04 13.96
C GLY A 18 -14.06 21.93 12.89
N GLY A 19 -13.57 22.22 11.70
CA GLY A 19 -13.39 21.21 10.66
C GLY A 19 -12.35 20.20 11.14
N THR A 20 -12.77 19.02 11.55
CA THR A 20 -11.89 17.85 11.66
C THR A 20 -11.42 17.53 10.25
N ALA A 21 -10.21 17.94 9.91
CA ALA A 21 -9.52 17.46 8.72
C ALA A 21 -9.38 15.93 8.90
N VAL A 22 -10.26 15.17 8.25
CA VAL A 22 -10.06 13.74 8.05
C VAL A 22 -8.81 13.65 7.16
N GLY A 23 -7.69 13.35 7.78
CA GLY A 23 -6.42 13.17 7.08
C GLY A 23 -6.62 12.07 6.03
N ARG A 24 -6.64 12.46 4.76
CA ARG A 24 -6.49 11.52 3.67
C ARG A 24 -5.14 10.84 3.88
N ALA A 25 -5.14 9.51 3.88
CA ALA A 25 -3.91 8.75 3.75
C ALA A 25 -3.39 8.98 2.31
N ASP A 26 -2.66 10.07 2.10
CA ASP A 26 -2.02 10.36 0.82
C ASP A 26 -0.75 9.50 0.69
N GLY A 27 -0.93 8.21 0.37
CA GLY A 27 0.18 7.31 0.12
C GLY A 27 1.03 6.98 1.34
N MET A 28 2.30 6.68 1.11
CA MET A 28 3.28 6.34 2.15
C MET A 28 4.20 7.53 2.45
N SER A 29 4.56 7.71 3.71
CA SER A 29 5.60 8.67 4.10
C SER A 29 7.01 8.11 3.84
N PRO A 30 7.94 8.90 3.30
CA PRO A 30 9.34 8.48 3.19
C PRO A 30 9.98 8.29 4.57
N GLY A 31 11.01 7.46 4.65
CA GLY A 31 11.73 7.20 5.89
C GLY A 31 12.21 5.76 6.01
N GLU A 32 12.67 5.41 7.21
CA GLU A 32 13.06 4.03 7.53
C GLU A 32 11.82 3.19 7.84
N TRP A 33 11.72 2.05 7.17
CA TRP A 33 10.62 1.13 7.28
C TRP A 33 11.08 -0.24 7.74
N LYS A 34 10.41 -0.80 8.72
CA LYS A 34 10.50 -2.21 9.10
C LYS A 34 9.51 -3.01 8.27
N LEU A 35 9.99 -4.01 7.57
CA LEU A 35 9.20 -4.94 6.79
C LEU A 35 9.23 -6.31 7.48
N THR A 36 8.08 -6.82 7.85
CA THR A 36 7.92 -8.16 8.41
C THR A 36 7.21 -9.04 7.38
N GLU A 37 7.81 -10.17 7.04
CA GLU A 37 7.33 -11.07 5.99
C GLU A 37 7.11 -12.48 6.57
N ALA A 38 5.96 -13.07 6.25
CA ALA A 38 5.63 -14.46 6.56
C ALA A 38 5.28 -15.19 5.26
N ILE A 39 6.04 -16.24 4.94
CA ILE A 39 5.90 -16.99 3.69
C ILE A 39 5.17 -18.31 3.98
N THR A 40 4.19 -18.62 3.15
CA THR A 40 3.56 -19.94 3.09
C THR A 40 3.85 -20.53 1.71
N MET A 41 4.48 -21.69 1.65
CA MET A 41 4.82 -22.38 0.41
C MET A 41 4.22 -23.79 0.44
N ASN A 42 3.36 -24.10 -0.52
CA ASN A 42 2.66 -25.40 -0.61
C ASN A 42 2.00 -25.81 0.73
N GLY A 43 1.40 -24.83 1.43
CA GLY A 43 0.73 -25.02 2.71
C GLY A 43 1.65 -25.01 3.94
N GLN A 44 2.96 -24.97 3.77
CA GLN A 44 3.93 -24.90 4.87
C GLN A 44 4.29 -23.45 5.17
N LYS A 45 4.11 -23.02 6.43
CA LYS A 45 4.45 -21.67 6.90
C LYS A 45 5.89 -21.62 7.38
N SER A 46 6.63 -20.60 6.97
CA SER A 46 7.92 -20.24 7.56
C SER A 46 7.74 -19.37 8.81
N SER A 47 8.79 -19.31 9.64
CA SER A 47 8.85 -18.29 10.68
C SER A 47 8.92 -16.90 10.05
N PRO A 48 8.22 -15.90 10.61
CA PRO A 48 8.33 -14.53 10.11
C PRO A 48 9.77 -14.01 10.19
N SER A 49 10.16 -13.24 9.19
CA SER A 49 11.43 -12.53 9.14
C SER A 49 11.20 -11.03 9.03
N SER A 50 12.11 -10.23 9.57
CA SER A 50 12.01 -8.77 9.50
C SER A 50 13.30 -8.18 8.97
N ARG A 51 13.16 -7.09 8.20
CA ARG A 51 14.28 -6.26 7.73
C ARG A 51 13.90 -4.79 7.77
N THR A 52 14.89 -3.92 7.86
CA THR A 52 14.69 -2.48 7.71
C THR A 52 15.15 -2.02 6.33
N ARG A 53 14.49 -1.00 5.82
CA ARG A 53 14.79 -0.38 4.53
C ARG A 53 14.47 1.11 4.58
N CYS A 54 15.37 1.93 4.09
CA CYS A 54 15.07 3.34 3.81
C CYS A 54 14.29 3.46 2.50
N MET A 55 13.14 4.15 2.54
CA MET A 55 12.32 4.46 1.37
C MET A 55 12.38 5.97 1.11
N THR A 56 12.83 6.34 -0.07
CA THR A 56 13.01 7.75 -0.46
C THR A 56 11.68 8.39 -0.84
N PRO A 57 11.58 9.74 -0.87
CA PRO A 57 10.39 10.46 -1.35
C PRO A 57 9.97 10.05 -2.78
N GLU A 58 10.92 9.81 -3.67
CA GLU A 58 10.63 9.37 -5.04
C GLU A 58 10.01 7.98 -5.08
N GLN A 59 10.47 7.08 -4.19
CA GLN A 59 9.92 5.73 -4.10
C GLN A 59 8.50 5.73 -3.52
N THR A 60 8.28 6.48 -2.43
CA THR A 60 6.96 6.56 -1.79
C THR A 60 5.95 7.39 -2.57
N GLY A 61 6.42 8.25 -3.48
CA GLY A 61 5.58 9.04 -4.39
C GLY A 61 5.05 8.24 -5.59
N ASP A 62 5.60 7.05 -5.86
CA ASP A 62 5.19 6.17 -6.95
C ASP A 62 5.00 4.74 -6.44
N LEU A 63 3.86 4.48 -5.81
CA LEU A 63 3.53 3.18 -5.22
C LEU A 63 3.40 2.08 -6.27
N GLU A 64 2.99 2.42 -7.49
CA GLU A 64 2.95 1.45 -8.59
C GLU A 64 4.35 0.92 -8.87
N LYS A 65 5.31 1.80 -9.09
CA LYS A 65 6.70 1.42 -9.35
C LYS A 65 7.35 0.73 -8.14
N LEU A 66 6.99 1.15 -6.92
CA LEU A 66 7.55 0.59 -5.69
C LEU A 66 7.11 -0.84 -5.45
N PHE A 67 5.85 -1.17 -5.71
CA PHE A 67 5.21 -2.42 -5.32
C PHE A 67 4.80 -3.34 -6.48
N THR A 68 4.90 -2.88 -7.72
CA THR A 68 4.66 -3.75 -8.88
C THR A 68 5.99 -4.31 -9.38
N PRO A 69 6.19 -5.61 -9.35
CA PRO A 69 7.44 -6.19 -9.82
C PRO A 69 7.55 -6.08 -11.35
N ALA A 70 8.77 -5.81 -11.83
CA ALA A 70 9.09 -5.93 -13.23
C ALA A 70 9.44 -7.40 -13.51
N TYR A 71 8.44 -8.23 -13.79
CA TYR A 71 8.70 -9.61 -14.19
C TYR A 71 9.16 -9.65 -15.64
N ARG A 72 10.45 -9.91 -15.80
CA ARG A 72 11.03 -10.39 -17.06
C ARG A 72 11.87 -11.61 -16.70
N THR A 73 11.42 -12.78 -17.10
CA THR A 73 12.25 -13.99 -17.01
C THR A 73 12.73 -14.36 -18.41
N THR A 74 13.87 -15.01 -18.49
CA THR A 74 14.49 -15.38 -19.79
C THR A 74 13.62 -16.36 -20.59
N ASN A 75 12.68 -17.05 -19.92
CA ASN A 75 11.91 -18.16 -20.49
C ASN A 75 10.39 -17.99 -20.34
N SER A 76 9.90 -16.81 -20.01
CA SER A 76 8.46 -16.58 -19.84
C SER A 76 8.10 -15.16 -20.26
N ASP A 77 7.01 -15.01 -20.99
CA ASP A 77 6.40 -13.74 -21.33
C ASP A 77 5.35 -13.41 -20.25
N CYS A 78 5.53 -12.27 -19.59
CA CYS A 78 4.64 -11.80 -18.53
C CYS A 78 3.88 -10.57 -18.97
N GLU A 79 2.59 -10.56 -18.70
CA GLU A 79 1.71 -9.39 -18.89
C GLU A 79 0.97 -9.03 -17.60
N ARG A 80 0.73 -7.76 -17.40
CA ARG A 80 -0.13 -7.28 -16.33
C ARG A 80 -1.57 -7.30 -16.81
N VAL A 81 -2.38 -8.21 -16.24
CA VAL A 81 -3.79 -8.42 -16.64
C VAL A 81 -4.78 -7.61 -15.79
N GLU A 82 -4.39 -7.23 -14.59
CA GLU A 82 -5.20 -6.39 -13.68
C GLU A 82 -4.32 -5.34 -13.00
N PHE A 83 -4.87 -4.14 -12.82
CA PHE A 83 -4.26 -3.08 -12.03
C PHE A 83 -5.32 -2.12 -11.50
N SER A 84 -5.24 -1.78 -10.22
CA SER A 84 -6.00 -0.70 -9.61
C SER A 84 -5.18 -0.03 -8.52
N SER A 85 -5.26 1.29 -8.44
CA SER A 85 -4.60 2.08 -7.42
C SER A 85 -5.56 3.14 -6.90
N THR A 86 -5.64 3.24 -5.58
CA THR A 86 -6.38 4.26 -4.84
C THR A 86 -5.47 4.84 -3.75
N PRO A 87 -5.82 5.92 -3.07
CA PRO A 87 -5.03 6.44 -1.94
C PRO A 87 -4.80 5.43 -0.81
N THR A 88 -5.65 4.40 -0.67
CA THR A 88 -5.63 3.45 0.44
C THR A 88 -5.40 2.00 0.01
N ALA A 89 -5.32 1.71 -1.29
CA ALA A 89 -5.14 0.35 -1.78
C ALA A 89 -4.43 0.32 -3.14
N LEU A 90 -3.63 -0.71 -3.35
CA LEU A 90 -3.03 -1.01 -4.65
C LEU A 90 -3.19 -2.50 -4.91
N ARG A 91 -3.67 -2.85 -6.10
CA ARG A 91 -3.83 -4.24 -6.55
C ARG A 91 -3.27 -4.42 -7.94
N TRP A 92 -2.64 -5.54 -8.16
CA TRP A 92 -2.18 -5.93 -9.48
C TRP A 92 -2.20 -7.45 -9.63
N ARG A 93 -2.33 -7.90 -10.88
CA ARG A 93 -2.19 -9.31 -11.24
C ARG A 93 -1.41 -9.42 -12.54
N MET A 94 -0.51 -10.37 -12.55
CA MET A 94 0.34 -10.70 -13.70
C MET A 94 0.15 -12.15 -14.08
N LYS A 95 0.15 -12.41 -15.36
CA LYS A 95 0.22 -13.76 -15.93
C LYS A 95 1.48 -13.89 -16.75
N CYS A 96 2.20 -14.97 -16.51
CA CYS A 96 3.37 -15.32 -17.27
C CYS A 96 3.13 -16.67 -17.95
N THR A 97 3.44 -16.74 -19.23
CA THR A 97 3.34 -17.97 -20.04
C THR A 97 4.73 -18.40 -20.50
N GLY A 98 5.00 -19.72 -20.45
CA GLY A 98 6.30 -20.26 -20.84
C GLY A 98 6.44 -21.73 -20.46
N GLN A 99 7.66 -22.14 -20.08
CA GLN A 99 7.86 -23.49 -19.55
C GLN A 99 7.16 -23.69 -18.21
N LEU A 100 7.10 -22.63 -17.41
CA LEU A 100 6.33 -22.54 -16.18
C LEU A 100 5.34 -21.37 -16.35
N ASP A 101 4.05 -21.69 -16.41
CA ASP A 101 3.02 -20.67 -16.38
C ASP A 101 2.87 -20.18 -14.94
N MET A 102 2.83 -18.86 -14.74
CA MET A 102 2.67 -18.26 -13.42
C MET A 102 1.49 -17.29 -13.39
N ASP A 103 0.75 -17.33 -12.30
CA ASP A 103 -0.29 -16.36 -11.95
C ASP A 103 0.13 -15.72 -10.63
N VAL A 104 0.45 -14.42 -10.67
CA VAL A 104 0.99 -13.69 -9.52
C VAL A 104 0.11 -12.48 -9.27
N SER A 105 -0.30 -12.27 -8.03
CA SER A 105 -1.06 -11.10 -7.63
C SER A 105 -0.51 -10.46 -6.37
N GLY A 106 -0.72 -9.15 -6.25
CA GLY A 106 -0.42 -8.37 -5.06
C GLY A 106 -1.62 -7.53 -4.65
N ASP A 107 -1.97 -7.62 -3.38
CA ASP A 107 -2.97 -6.82 -2.71
C ASP A 107 -2.32 -6.04 -1.59
N PHE A 108 -2.41 -4.71 -1.62
CA PHE A 108 -1.83 -3.78 -0.65
C PHE A 108 -2.93 -2.91 -0.04
N SER A 109 -2.89 -2.73 1.26
CA SER A 109 -3.79 -1.85 2.02
C SER A 109 -2.97 -0.87 2.84
N PHE A 110 -3.16 0.42 2.60
CA PHE A 110 -2.49 1.53 3.29
C PHE A 110 -3.50 2.16 4.25
N ASP A 111 -3.48 1.75 5.50
CA ASP A 111 -4.39 2.26 6.53
C ASP A 111 -3.92 3.61 7.09
N THR A 112 -2.62 3.87 7.08
CA THR A 112 -2.01 5.16 7.42
C THR A 112 -0.80 5.44 6.52
N PRO A 113 -0.29 6.69 6.44
CA PRO A 113 0.96 6.98 5.74
C PRO A 113 2.19 6.32 6.36
N LYS A 114 2.05 5.66 7.50
CA LYS A 114 3.14 5.03 8.27
C LYS A 114 2.97 3.53 8.46
N HIS A 115 1.91 2.94 7.91
CA HIS A 115 1.64 1.52 8.03
C HIS A 115 0.90 0.98 6.81
N TYR A 116 1.29 -0.21 6.37
CA TYR A 116 0.57 -0.96 5.34
C TYR A 116 0.65 -2.46 5.59
N THR A 117 -0.32 -3.17 5.07
CA THR A 117 -0.30 -4.62 4.95
C THR A 117 -0.37 -5.02 3.48
N ALA A 118 0.21 -6.16 3.13
CA ALA A 118 0.11 -6.70 1.79
C ALA A 118 0.06 -8.23 1.80
N THR A 119 -0.56 -8.78 0.76
CA THR A 119 -0.48 -10.20 0.43
C THR A 119 -0.06 -10.34 -1.01
N ILE A 120 1.00 -11.10 -1.25
CA ILE A 120 1.44 -11.47 -2.60
C ILE A 120 1.23 -12.97 -2.73
N THR A 121 0.51 -13.38 -3.78
CA THR A 121 0.31 -14.80 -4.10
C THR A 121 0.95 -15.13 -5.43
N SER A 122 1.48 -16.33 -5.55
CA SER A 122 2.08 -16.85 -6.79
C SER A 122 1.72 -18.31 -6.96
N LYS A 123 1.13 -18.65 -8.10
CA LYS A 123 0.82 -20.03 -8.49
C LYS A 123 1.56 -20.36 -9.76
N GLY A 124 2.36 -21.43 -9.70
CA GLY A 124 3.09 -21.97 -10.85
C GLY A 124 2.46 -23.26 -11.34
N THR A 125 2.21 -23.35 -12.66
CA THR A 125 1.72 -24.57 -13.31
C THR A 125 2.66 -25.01 -14.41
N MET A 126 2.89 -26.32 -14.50
CA MET A 126 3.68 -26.95 -15.56
C MET A 126 2.85 -28.07 -16.18
N ALA A 127 2.69 -28.03 -17.49
CA ALA A 127 1.83 -28.98 -18.23
C ALA A 127 0.41 -29.10 -17.60
N GLY A 128 -0.17 -27.98 -17.18
CA GLY A 128 -1.50 -27.91 -16.56
C GLY A 128 -1.58 -28.42 -15.12
N ARG A 129 -0.46 -28.77 -14.49
CA ARG A 129 -0.41 -29.22 -13.08
C ARG A 129 0.18 -28.15 -12.21
N LEU A 130 -0.46 -27.87 -11.06
CA LEU A 130 0.07 -26.96 -10.05
C LEU A 130 1.35 -27.58 -9.46
N VAL A 131 2.48 -26.87 -9.56
CA VAL A 131 3.78 -27.29 -9.06
C VAL A 131 4.32 -26.37 -7.97
N ALA A 132 3.76 -25.17 -7.85
CA ALA A 132 4.12 -24.20 -6.81
C ALA A 132 2.89 -23.37 -6.41
N ASP A 133 2.69 -23.21 -5.11
CA ASP A 133 1.69 -22.31 -4.52
C ASP A 133 2.36 -21.57 -3.36
N THR A 134 2.53 -20.26 -3.52
CA THR A 134 3.22 -19.43 -2.53
C THR A 134 2.35 -18.24 -2.17
N SER A 135 2.29 -17.94 -0.89
CA SER A 135 1.68 -16.72 -0.36
C SER A 135 2.65 -16.03 0.59
N VAL A 136 2.82 -14.72 0.43
CA VAL A 136 3.66 -13.89 1.30
C VAL A 136 2.75 -12.85 1.93
N ALA A 137 2.62 -12.88 3.26
CA ALA A 137 2.00 -11.82 4.02
C ALA A 137 3.09 -10.83 4.46
N ILE A 138 2.86 -9.55 4.22
CA ILE A 138 3.80 -8.46 4.50
C ILE A 138 3.12 -7.44 5.40
N GLU A 139 3.85 -6.98 6.41
CA GLU A 139 3.51 -5.82 7.22
C GLU A 139 4.66 -4.82 7.15
N GLY A 140 4.33 -3.58 6.80
CA GLY A 140 5.28 -2.47 6.74
C GLY A 140 4.93 -1.40 7.77
N GLU A 141 5.91 -1.06 8.62
CA GLU A 141 5.79 -0.03 9.65
C GLU A 141 6.93 0.98 9.52
N ARG A 142 6.59 2.28 9.45
CA ARG A 142 7.58 3.36 9.42
C ARG A 142 8.14 3.59 10.82
N LEU A 143 9.44 3.47 10.96
CA LEU A 143 10.15 3.67 12.24
C LEU A 143 10.52 5.13 12.48
N GLY A 144 10.86 5.87 11.44
CA GLY A 144 11.36 7.24 11.56
C GLY A 144 11.95 7.75 10.25
N ASP A 145 12.79 8.75 10.33
CA ASP A 145 13.52 9.25 9.17
C ASP A 145 14.73 8.34 8.89
N CYS A 146 15.17 8.27 7.63
CA CYS A 146 16.39 7.54 7.26
C CYS A 146 17.62 8.17 7.93
N GLN A 147 18.51 7.33 8.44
CA GLN A 147 19.79 7.76 9.00
C GLN A 147 20.85 7.85 7.90
#